data_fda9743f44b0a0d3abfa56b7b7ae75d2
#
_entry.id   fda9743f44b0a0d3abfa56b7b7ae75d2
#
_cell.length_a   1.000
_cell.length_b   1.000
_cell.length_c   1.000
_cell.angle_alpha   90.00
_cell.angle_beta   90.00
_cell.angle_gamma   90.00
#
_symmetry.space_group_name_H-M   'P 1'
#
loop_
_entity.id
_entity.type
_entity.pdbx_description
1 polymer ?
#
loop_
_entity_poly.entity_id
_entity_poly.type
_entity_poly.pdbx_seq_one_letter_code
_entity_poly.pdbx_strand_id
1 'polypeptide(L)'
;MSHEAKLFRTVKTIAGFDNTVVQQAKEYFQDYVAKEIILTADFDAYKWQTTNEYTNISFLFNINHFQYNRVYEPLLGIEYENFVDYLKSFVVLSMDKHVLVSLQSFLRDIKRLVKESKQDILEDVYDIKITSPTLCIDFFSSLPCYETDTLNQLLEQLDNLITLQYELKPRQQRQLAQFQSYFTFNDILNDYWGKELPDEQRLFYYPMYLWWQITAVVPLRPREFLLTQRDCLSENKGKHYLTLRRNNLKGKEKGVSHKISEDYYLTTFEIPEKLALVIQSYLDLTKDLASTKLDTLFVTDPHYKKWERKTGINNRFLTYTNLNTILKYFFNEVISEQYGYHVNYFNPPSQLEENEINLIHIGDTRHIAMINLVAEGCSPVTAMLLAGHDNVSTSSHYFSNLSQFIECRSYQVYRKLTSSQTSYEISMVQRKYTVGKAYIQLDNKGRCYSPLYANGDFSDCLKVISSHAELGACSSCPFYRKIGRDYFSMDKTFKKSIDQEAMLVDEAIKRVRQGKGNLEEIGEALLRLSTTSHSYQEYLAAKQANKEEKHGQEETHI
;
A
#
# COMPACT_ATOMS: atom_id res chain seq x y z
N MET A 1 -4.01 23.85 -10.25
CA MET A 1 -3.23 24.79 -9.44
C MET A 1 -1.76 24.41 -9.69
N SER A 2 -1.01 25.34 -10.25
CA SER A 2 0.38 25.14 -10.64
C SER A 2 1.27 24.83 -9.42
N HIS A 3 2.41 24.19 -9.64
CA HIS A 3 3.41 23.94 -8.60
C HIS A 3 3.79 25.21 -7.80
N GLU A 4 3.81 26.37 -8.48
CA GLU A 4 4.00 27.69 -7.85
C GLU A 4 3.01 27.99 -6.72
N ALA A 5 1.74 27.63 -6.86
CA ALA A 5 0.74 27.88 -5.79
C ALA A 5 0.96 27.01 -4.54
N LYS A 6 1.65 25.86 -4.69
CA LYS A 6 2.03 25.02 -3.54
C LYS A 6 3.29 25.51 -2.84
N LEU A 7 4.28 25.94 -3.61
CA LEU A 7 5.50 26.59 -3.07
C LEU A 7 5.12 27.83 -2.24
N PHE A 8 4.31 28.73 -2.81
CA PHE A 8 3.85 29.93 -2.12
C PHE A 8 3.03 29.68 -0.84
N ARG A 9 2.33 28.56 -0.74
CA ARG A 9 1.61 28.21 0.49
C ARG A 9 2.54 27.73 1.61
N THR A 10 3.61 27.03 1.28
CA THR A 10 4.58 26.50 2.26
C THR A 10 5.49 27.63 2.77
N VAL A 11 5.96 28.48 1.88
CA VAL A 11 6.78 29.67 2.21
C VAL A 11 6.05 30.68 3.10
N LYS A 12 4.71 30.79 3.02
CA LYS A 12 3.93 31.65 3.92
C LYS A 12 3.93 31.21 5.39
N THR A 13 4.43 30.02 5.71
CA THR A 13 4.40 29.47 7.08
C THR A 13 5.72 29.67 7.83
N ILE A 14 6.82 29.95 7.14
CA ILE A 14 8.12 30.30 7.75
C ILE A 14 8.58 31.61 7.07
N ALA A 15 8.28 32.73 7.71
CA ALA A 15 8.68 34.04 7.21
C ALA A 15 10.14 34.32 7.59
N GLY A 16 11.08 33.62 6.98
CA GLY A 16 12.51 33.83 7.18
C GLY A 16 13.01 33.54 8.61
N PHE A 17 14.19 32.97 8.73
CA PHE A 17 14.80 32.78 10.05
C PHE A 17 15.40 34.10 10.54
N ASP A 18 14.87 34.62 11.63
CA ASP A 18 15.46 35.63 12.43
C ASP A 18 15.66 35.14 13.88
N ASN A 19 16.23 35.94 14.73
CA ASN A 19 16.46 35.56 16.13
C ASN A 19 15.16 35.22 16.87
N THR A 20 14.02 35.79 16.46
CA THR A 20 12.71 35.51 17.05
C THR A 20 12.23 34.12 16.69
N VAL A 21 12.42 33.69 15.44
CA VAL A 21 12.03 32.37 14.98
C VAL A 21 12.91 31.29 15.64
N VAL A 22 14.21 31.54 15.82
CA VAL A 22 15.10 30.62 16.54
C VAL A 22 14.67 30.50 18.01
N GLN A 23 14.31 31.59 18.65
CA GLN A 23 13.81 31.56 20.02
C GLN A 23 12.49 30.77 20.13
N GLN A 24 11.57 31.01 19.21
CA GLN A 24 10.32 30.26 19.13
C GLN A 24 10.57 28.77 18.91
N ALA A 25 11.53 28.40 18.05
CA ALA A 25 11.91 27.01 17.84
C ALA A 25 12.47 26.38 19.13
N LYS A 26 13.23 27.12 19.93
CA LYS A 26 13.71 26.65 21.25
C LYS A 26 12.55 26.40 22.21
N GLU A 27 11.51 27.24 22.20
CA GLU A 27 10.29 27.00 22.98
C GLU A 27 9.55 25.74 22.55
N TYR A 28 9.29 25.56 21.25
CA TYR A 28 8.70 24.31 20.72
C TYR A 28 9.55 23.09 21.00
N PHE A 29 10.88 23.22 20.96
CA PHE A 29 11.78 22.14 21.34
C PHE A 29 11.54 21.70 22.79
N GLN A 30 11.41 22.63 23.75
CA GLN A 30 11.09 22.31 25.13
C GLN A 30 9.71 21.65 25.27
N ASP A 31 8.72 22.06 24.47
CA ASP A 31 7.42 21.40 24.43
C ASP A 31 7.53 19.94 23.95
N TYR A 32 8.36 19.68 22.92
CA TYR A 32 8.62 18.31 22.45
C TYR A 32 9.41 17.48 23.47
N VAL A 33 10.30 18.09 24.23
CA VAL A 33 11.00 17.44 25.36
C VAL A 33 10.00 17.09 26.48
N ALA A 34 9.14 18.04 26.86
CA ALA A 34 8.11 17.82 27.87
C ALA A 34 7.10 16.73 27.48
N LYS A 35 6.83 16.56 26.18
CA LYS A 35 6.00 15.50 25.62
C LYS A 35 6.75 14.16 25.39
N GLU A 36 8.02 14.08 25.75
CA GLU A 36 8.89 12.91 25.53
C GLU A 36 9.02 12.48 24.04
N ILE A 37 8.83 13.43 23.14
CA ILE A 37 9.02 13.22 21.69
C ILE A 37 10.50 13.40 21.33
N ILE A 38 11.16 14.41 21.92
CA ILE A 38 12.61 14.58 21.94
C ILE A 38 13.10 14.19 23.34
N LEU A 39 14.04 13.28 23.40
CA LEU A 39 14.57 12.74 24.67
C LEU A 39 15.85 13.45 25.11
N THR A 40 16.47 14.24 24.26
CA THR A 40 17.63 15.07 24.54
C THR A 40 17.15 16.42 25.05
N ALA A 41 17.56 16.83 26.24
CA ALA A 41 17.09 18.08 26.86
C ALA A 41 17.77 19.35 26.32
N ASP A 42 18.96 19.18 25.72
CA ASP A 42 19.78 20.28 25.23
C ASP A 42 19.55 20.51 23.72
N PHE A 43 19.06 21.72 23.38
CA PHE A 43 18.87 22.17 22.01
C PHE A 43 20.22 22.24 21.26
N ASP A 44 21.29 22.63 21.93
CA ASP A 44 22.58 22.84 21.28
C ASP A 44 23.35 21.54 21.04
N ALA A 45 22.88 20.42 21.58
CA ALA A 45 23.48 19.10 21.34
C ALA A 45 23.56 18.78 19.83
N TYR A 46 24.67 18.19 19.41
CA TYR A 46 24.89 17.75 18.02
C TYR A 46 24.01 16.58 17.60
N LYS A 47 23.41 15.88 18.57
CA LYS A 47 22.52 14.74 18.36
C LYS A 47 21.31 14.85 19.26
N TRP A 48 20.13 14.79 18.65
CA TRP A 48 18.89 14.62 19.39
C TRP A 48 18.38 13.19 19.28
N GLN A 49 18.20 12.54 20.40
CA GLN A 49 17.49 11.28 20.48
C GLN A 49 16.00 11.56 20.49
N THR A 50 15.23 10.89 19.65
CA THR A 50 13.77 11.02 19.62
C THR A 50 13.09 9.82 20.25
N THR A 51 11.77 9.93 20.45
CA THR A 51 10.93 8.84 20.95
C THR A 51 11.13 7.54 20.17
N ASN A 52 11.05 6.43 20.87
CA ASN A 52 11.11 5.09 20.29
C ASN A 52 9.72 4.49 20.04
N GLU A 53 8.67 5.31 20.08
CA GLU A 53 7.29 4.85 19.83
C GLU A 53 7.12 4.14 18.50
N TYR A 54 7.82 4.61 17.46
CA TYR A 54 7.77 4.01 16.12
C TYR A 54 9.03 3.25 15.76
N THR A 55 10.11 3.97 15.63
CA THR A 55 11.44 3.48 15.31
C THR A 55 12.45 4.32 16.05
N ASN A 56 13.55 3.72 16.46
CA ASN A 56 14.61 4.45 17.13
C ASN A 56 15.29 5.40 16.12
N ILE A 57 14.87 6.65 16.12
CA ILE A 57 15.39 7.71 15.25
C ILE A 57 16.20 8.68 16.09
N SER A 58 17.28 9.18 15.51
CA SER A 58 18.00 10.32 16.05
C SER A 58 18.28 11.33 14.95
N PHE A 59 18.21 12.61 15.31
CA PHE A 59 18.64 13.71 14.46
C PHE A 59 20.11 14.02 14.73
N LEU A 60 20.91 14.03 13.68
CA LEU A 60 22.35 14.30 13.76
C LEU A 60 22.66 15.59 13.00
N PHE A 61 23.11 16.59 13.72
CA PHE A 61 23.43 17.93 13.20
C PHE A 61 24.93 18.14 12.94
N ASN A 62 25.69 17.05 12.81
CA ASN A 62 27.10 17.07 12.51
C ASN A 62 27.37 17.38 11.03
N ILE A 63 27.21 18.65 10.67
CA ILE A 63 27.55 19.17 9.34
C ILE A 63 29.07 19.25 9.22
N ASN A 64 29.62 19.01 8.03
CA ASN A 64 31.04 19.15 7.80
C ASN A 64 31.44 20.62 7.80
N HIS A 65 31.99 21.11 8.90
CA HIS A 65 32.36 22.50 9.12
C HIS A 65 33.34 23.03 8.05
N PHE A 66 34.39 22.27 7.75
CA PHE A 66 35.38 22.67 6.76
C PHE A 66 34.75 22.88 5.37
N GLN A 67 33.92 21.94 4.95
CA GLN A 67 33.29 22.01 3.64
C GLN A 67 32.18 23.06 3.60
N TYR A 68 31.46 23.28 4.71
CA TYR A 68 30.49 24.34 4.83
C TYR A 68 31.16 25.71 4.64
N ASN A 69 32.21 26.01 5.40
CA ASN A 69 32.91 27.31 5.33
C ASN A 69 33.57 27.55 3.96
N ARG A 70 33.94 26.50 3.26
CA ARG A 70 34.52 26.60 1.93
C ARG A 70 33.51 26.92 0.84
N VAL A 71 32.29 26.38 0.94
CA VAL A 71 31.31 26.40 -0.17
C VAL A 71 30.05 27.17 0.23
N TYR A 72 29.45 26.87 1.38
CA TYR A 72 28.14 27.38 1.73
C TYR A 72 28.18 28.68 2.50
N GLU A 73 29.18 28.92 3.33
CA GLU A 73 29.32 30.21 4.03
C GLU A 73 29.49 31.38 3.03
N PRO A 74 30.38 31.30 2.00
CA PRO A 74 30.45 32.32 0.96
C PRO A 74 29.15 32.46 0.15
N LEU A 75 28.42 31.36 -0.08
CA LEU A 75 27.20 31.35 -0.85
C LEU A 75 26.04 32.01 -0.09
N LEU A 76 25.89 31.69 1.20
CA LEU A 76 24.74 32.08 2.00
C LEU A 76 25.00 33.35 2.82
N GLY A 77 26.28 33.69 3.08
CA GLY A 77 26.64 34.77 4.00
C GLY A 77 26.26 34.48 5.46
N ILE A 78 26.14 33.20 5.82
CA ILE A 78 25.71 32.75 7.16
C ILE A 78 26.85 31.97 7.79
N GLU A 79 27.25 32.36 9.01
CA GLU A 79 28.25 31.63 9.79
C GLU A 79 27.76 30.22 10.13
N TYR A 80 28.68 29.28 10.30
CA TYR A 80 28.40 27.85 10.53
C TYR A 80 27.47 27.61 11.72
N GLU A 81 27.70 28.30 12.85
CA GLU A 81 26.92 28.16 14.07
C GLU A 81 25.46 28.58 13.84
N ASN A 82 25.26 29.71 13.18
CA ASN A 82 23.92 30.19 12.83
C ASN A 82 23.21 29.25 11.85
N PHE A 83 23.94 28.70 10.88
CA PHE A 83 23.37 27.72 9.95
C PHE A 83 22.88 26.47 10.66
N VAL A 84 23.65 25.95 11.63
CA VAL A 84 23.25 24.78 12.42
C VAL A 84 22.04 25.11 13.29
N ASP A 85 21.96 26.32 13.86
CA ASP A 85 20.81 26.76 14.65
C ASP A 85 19.55 26.90 13.77
N TYR A 86 19.67 27.43 12.55
CA TYR A 86 18.56 27.49 11.60
C TYR A 86 18.13 26.09 11.18
N LEU A 87 19.08 25.17 10.95
CA LEU A 87 18.78 23.78 10.62
C LEU A 87 18.02 23.06 11.74
N LYS A 88 18.44 23.24 13.00
CA LYS A 88 17.74 22.73 14.19
C LYS A 88 16.35 23.33 14.31
N SER A 89 16.23 24.64 14.13
CA SER A 89 14.97 25.36 14.17
C SER A 89 13.99 24.87 13.10
N PHE A 90 14.47 24.69 11.87
CA PHE A 90 13.67 24.14 10.78
C PHE A 90 13.13 22.74 11.11
N VAL A 91 13.96 21.86 11.67
CA VAL A 91 13.55 20.51 12.06
C VAL A 91 12.45 20.56 13.10
N VAL A 92 12.59 21.36 14.16
CA VAL A 92 11.59 21.50 15.22
C VAL A 92 10.26 22.05 14.67
N LEU A 93 10.32 23.14 13.90
CA LEU A 93 9.13 23.78 13.33
C LEU A 93 8.42 22.92 12.28
N SER A 94 9.12 21.94 11.70
CA SER A 94 8.57 21.02 10.73
C SER A 94 8.03 19.73 11.34
N MET A 95 8.24 19.48 12.64
CA MET A 95 7.82 18.23 13.30
C MET A 95 6.30 18.05 13.34
N ASP A 96 5.52 19.12 13.38
CA ASP A 96 4.07 19.08 13.36
C ASP A 96 3.49 18.57 12.01
N LYS A 97 4.23 18.75 10.92
CA LYS A 97 3.79 18.42 9.55
C LYS A 97 4.44 17.16 9.01
N HIS A 98 5.62 16.79 9.50
CA HIS A 98 6.43 15.73 8.94
C HIS A 98 6.75 14.65 9.98
N VAL A 99 6.67 13.38 9.57
CA VAL A 99 7.11 12.25 10.39
C VAL A 99 8.63 12.29 10.60
N LEU A 100 9.11 11.79 11.74
CA LEU A 100 10.53 11.85 12.11
C LEU A 100 11.47 11.26 11.05
N VAL A 101 11.05 10.19 10.34
CA VAL A 101 11.83 9.56 9.26
C VAL A 101 12.06 10.53 8.09
N SER A 102 11.07 11.35 7.75
CA SER A 102 11.20 12.34 6.66
C SER A 102 12.19 13.42 7.04
N LEU A 103 12.14 13.92 8.29
CA LEU A 103 13.09 14.91 8.80
C LEU A 103 14.51 14.33 8.93
N GLN A 104 14.64 13.06 9.32
CA GLN A 104 15.94 12.37 9.32
C GLN A 104 16.51 12.25 7.89
N SER A 105 15.66 11.98 6.90
CA SER A 105 16.05 11.93 5.49
C SER A 105 16.49 13.29 4.98
N PHE A 106 15.74 14.34 5.30
CA PHE A 106 16.10 15.73 5.02
C PHE A 106 17.48 16.09 5.60
N LEU A 107 17.72 15.82 6.89
CA LEU A 107 19.03 16.06 7.53
C LEU A 107 20.18 15.32 6.82
N ARG A 108 19.93 14.11 6.35
CA ARG A 108 20.90 13.33 5.58
C ARG A 108 21.18 13.98 4.23
N ASP A 109 20.15 14.52 3.59
CA ASP A 109 20.28 15.18 2.30
C ASP A 109 21.05 16.51 2.45
N ILE A 110 20.76 17.32 3.46
CA ILE A 110 21.56 18.54 3.77
C ILE A 110 23.04 18.18 4.03
N LYS A 111 23.30 17.12 4.81
CA LYS A 111 24.68 16.68 5.05
C LYS A 111 25.39 16.22 3.78
N ARG A 112 24.68 15.58 2.86
CA ARG A 112 25.23 15.19 1.56
C ARG A 112 25.51 16.40 0.70
N LEU A 113 24.54 17.31 0.58
CA LEU A 113 24.74 18.55 -0.15
C LEU A 113 25.99 19.27 0.32
N VAL A 114 26.13 19.51 1.63
CA VAL A 114 27.31 20.18 2.18
C VAL A 114 28.60 19.39 1.94
N LYS A 115 28.59 18.06 2.07
CA LYS A 115 29.78 17.22 1.97
C LYS A 115 30.25 17.02 0.53
N GLU A 116 29.31 16.84 -0.40
CA GLU A 116 29.57 16.36 -1.76
C GLU A 116 29.63 17.51 -2.77
N SER A 117 29.13 18.72 -2.42
CA SER A 117 29.24 19.89 -3.30
C SER A 117 30.70 20.30 -3.50
N LYS A 118 31.06 20.50 -4.75
CA LYS A 118 32.36 21.10 -5.17
C LYS A 118 32.25 22.61 -5.16
N GLN A 119 33.35 23.32 -5.47
CA GLN A 119 33.35 24.78 -5.52
C GLN A 119 32.36 25.36 -6.55
N ASP A 120 32.09 24.61 -7.62
CA ASP A 120 31.04 24.93 -8.58
C ASP A 120 29.81 24.08 -8.27
N ILE A 121 28.97 24.56 -7.33
CA ILE A 121 27.77 23.88 -6.85
C ILE A 121 26.84 23.47 -7.99
N LEU A 122 26.91 24.17 -9.11
CA LEU A 122 25.94 24.12 -10.20
C LEU A 122 26.07 22.89 -11.10
N GLU A 123 27.27 22.32 -11.21
CA GLU A 123 27.51 21.17 -12.11
C GLU A 123 27.17 19.83 -11.46
N ASP A 124 27.12 19.73 -10.13
CA ASP A 124 27.15 18.44 -9.41
C ASP A 124 25.89 18.07 -8.62
N VAL A 125 24.87 18.94 -8.49
CA VAL A 125 23.67 18.61 -7.68
C VAL A 125 22.91 17.41 -8.24
N TYR A 126 22.95 17.18 -9.54
CA TYR A 126 22.32 16.04 -10.19
C TYR A 126 22.97 14.69 -9.83
N ASP A 127 24.27 14.71 -9.51
CA ASP A 127 25.01 13.51 -9.11
C ASP A 127 24.80 13.19 -7.62
N ILE A 128 24.34 14.18 -6.84
CA ILE A 128 24.07 14.00 -5.41
C ILE A 128 22.70 13.35 -5.22
N LYS A 129 22.68 12.18 -4.59
CA LYS A 129 21.43 11.47 -4.30
C LYS A 129 20.62 12.18 -3.22
N ILE A 130 19.69 13.04 -3.62
CA ILE A 130 18.73 13.74 -2.75
C ILE A 130 17.41 12.98 -2.73
N THR A 131 16.87 12.73 -1.55
CA THR A 131 15.62 11.99 -1.33
C THR A 131 14.44 12.89 -0.95
N SER A 132 14.70 14.07 -0.41
CA SER A 132 13.73 15.04 0.10
C SER A 132 13.97 16.44 -0.47
N PRO A 133 14.02 16.62 -1.79
CA PRO A 133 14.39 17.91 -2.39
C PRO A 133 13.43 19.03 -2.00
N THR A 134 12.13 18.76 -1.85
CA THR A 134 11.15 19.77 -1.41
C THR A 134 11.50 20.36 -0.03
N LEU A 135 11.87 19.52 0.95
CA LEU A 135 12.29 20.01 2.26
C LEU A 135 13.61 20.78 2.22
N CYS A 136 14.51 20.42 1.29
CA CYS A 136 15.75 21.18 1.07
C CYS A 136 15.44 22.56 0.51
N ILE A 137 14.53 22.67 -0.46
CA ILE A 137 14.07 23.95 -1.02
C ILE A 137 13.44 24.80 0.07
N ASP A 138 12.48 24.23 0.84
CA ASP A 138 11.79 24.92 1.93
C ASP A 138 12.79 25.47 2.96
N PHE A 139 13.82 24.70 3.30
CA PHE A 139 14.87 25.12 4.22
C PHE A 139 15.72 26.25 3.66
N PHE A 140 16.32 26.10 2.46
CA PHE A 140 17.18 27.12 1.87
C PHE A 140 16.42 28.43 1.59
N SER A 141 15.17 28.34 1.16
CA SER A 141 14.30 29.50 0.92
C SER A 141 13.90 30.24 2.22
N SER A 142 14.04 29.60 3.38
CA SER A 142 13.73 30.19 4.68
C SER A 142 14.93 30.86 5.34
N LEU A 143 16.14 30.66 4.81
CA LEU A 143 17.35 31.25 5.38
C LEU A 143 17.38 32.76 5.21
N PRO A 144 17.90 33.53 6.19
CA PRO A 144 18.01 34.99 6.12
C PRO A 144 19.25 35.39 5.30
N CYS A 145 19.31 34.93 4.06
CA CYS A 145 20.40 35.23 3.13
C CYS A 145 19.92 36.14 2.00
N TYR A 146 20.85 36.87 1.40
CA TYR A 146 20.54 37.66 0.21
C TYR A 146 20.31 36.70 -0.96
N GLU A 147 19.32 37.02 -1.78
CA GLU A 147 19.14 36.32 -3.05
C GLU A 147 20.36 36.55 -3.93
N THR A 148 21.08 35.47 -4.20
CA THR A 148 22.17 35.44 -5.15
C THR A 148 21.81 34.57 -6.34
N ASP A 149 22.37 34.87 -7.52
CA ASP A 149 22.12 34.04 -8.71
C ASP A 149 22.49 32.57 -8.46
N THR A 150 23.52 32.31 -7.67
CA THR A 150 23.98 30.95 -7.34
C THR A 150 22.99 30.24 -6.42
N LEU A 151 22.39 30.93 -5.43
CA LEU A 151 21.35 30.35 -4.59
C LEU A 151 20.09 30.03 -5.41
N ASN A 152 19.67 30.95 -6.27
CA ASN A 152 18.52 30.73 -7.13
C ASN A 152 18.74 29.53 -8.08
N GLN A 153 19.95 29.37 -8.61
CA GLN A 153 20.32 28.22 -9.43
C GLN A 153 20.33 26.91 -8.62
N LEU A 154 20.80 26.91 -7.37
CA LEU A 154 20.70 25.75 -6.48
C LEU A 154 19.24 25.35 -6.25
N LEU A 155 18.37 26.31 -5.98
CA LEU A 155 16.93 26.07 -5.78
C LEU A 155 16.27 25.56 -7.06
N GLU A 156 16.63 26.11 -8.23
CA GLU A 156 16.15 25.64 -9.53
C GLU A 156 16.60 24.19 -9.81
N GLN A 157 17.84 23.84 -9.50
CA GLN A 157 18.31 22.47 -9.65
C GLN A 157 17.59 21.48 -8.73
N LEU A 158 17.31 21.87 -7.49
CA LEU A 158 16.51 21.06 -6.56
C LEU A 158 15.07 20.90 -7.05
N ASP A 159 14.47 21.93 -7.66
CA ASP A 159 13.13 21.85 -8.26
C ASP A 159 13.14 20.96 -9.52
N ASN A 160 14.17 21.07 -10.35
CA ASN A 160 14.36 20.18 -11.49
C ASN A 160 14.51 18.71 -11.04
N LEU A 161 15.17 18.42 -9.90
CA LEU A 161 15.19 17.07 -9.33
C LEU A 161 13.79 16.58 -8.94
N ILE A 162 12.90 17.46 -8.47
CA ILE A 162 11.49 17.11 -8.22
C ILE A 162 10.84 16.73 -9.54
N THR A 163 10.99 17.57 -10.56
CA THR A 163 10.42 17.32 -11.89
C THR A 163 10.95 16.04 -12.50
N LEU A 164 12.26 15.81 -12.48
CA LEU A 164 12.89 14.56 -12.93
C LEU A 164 12.41 13.34 -12.13
N GLN A 165 12.26 13.46 -10.83
CA GLN A 165 11.70 12.38 -10.02
C GLN A 165 10.23 12.08 -10.37
N TYR A 166 9.46 13.08 -10.81
CA TYR A 166 8.10 12.89 -11.31
C TYR A 166 8.08 12.36 -12.75
N GLU A 167 9.00 12.77 -13.62
CA GLU A 167 9.07 12.31 -15.01
C GLU A 167 9.71 10.94 -15.15
N LEU A 168 10.82 10.68 -14.45
CA LEU A 168 11.48 9.36 -14.42
C LEU A 168 10.72 8.32 -13.60
N LYS A 169 9.86 8.78 -12.70
CA LYS A 169 8.88 7.97 -12.01
C LYS A 169 7.51 8.56 -12.31
N PRO A 170 6.99 8.44 -13.55
CA PRO A 170 5.58 8.74 -13.78
C PRO A 170 4.85 7.90 -12.75
N ARG A 171 4.09 8.53 -11.83
CA ARG A 171 3.41 7.90 -10.69
C ARG A 171 3.49 6.39 -10.83
N GLN A 172 4.58 5.79 -10.37
CA GLN A 172 4.80 4.38 -10.57
C GLN A 172 3.67 3.74 -9.78
N GLN A 173 2.63 3.40 -10.52
CA GLN A 173 1.67 2.42 -10.06
C GLN A 173 2.56 1.28 -9.58
N ARG A 174 2.46 0.94 -8.32
CA ARG A 174 3.26 -0.14 -7.77
C ARG A 174 3.09 -1.32 -8.71
N GLN A 175 4.16 -1.73 -9.37
CA GLN A 175 4.14 -2.94 -10.16
C GLN A 175 3.92 -4.09 -9.19
N LEU A 176 2.74 -4.68 -9.26
CA LEU A 176 2.45 -5.91 -8.55
C LEU A 176 3.22 -7.04 -9.23
N ALA A 177 3.57 -8.06 -8.45
CA ALA A 177 3.99 -9.33 -9.00
C ALA A 177 2.87 -9.89 -9.90
N GLN A 178 3.19 -10.80 -10.79
CA GLN A 178 2.14 -11.50 -11.55
C GLN A 178 1.20 -12.24 -10.59
N PHE A 179 -0.10 -12.17 -10.83
CA PHE A 179 -1.10 -12.71 -9.91
C PHE A 179 -0.92 -14.21 -9.65
N GLN A 180 -0.40 -14.96 -10.61
CA GLN A 180 -0.02 -16.36 -10.41
C GLN A 180 0.93 -16.54 -9.23
N SER A 181 1.88 -15.61 -9.00
CA SER A 181 2.81 -15.66 -7.87
C SER A 181 2.10 -15.59 -6.52
N TYR A 182 1.05 -14.78 -6.40
CA TYR A 182 0.28 -14.68 -5.15
C TYR A 182 -0.50 -15.98 -4.87
N PHE A 183 -1.02 -16.63 -5.89
CA PHE A 183 -1.71 -17.90 -5.74
C PHE A 183 -0.74 -19.03 -5.39
N THR A 184 0.38 -19.12 -6.09
CA THR A 184 1.45 -20.09 -5.79
C THR A 184 1.98 -19.88 -4.37
N PHE A 185 2.22 -18.63 -3.97
CA PHE A 185 2.63 -18.31 -2.60
C PHE A 185 1.60 -18.78 -1.57
N ASN A 186 0.32 -18.50 -1.81
CA ASN A 186 -0.76 -18.94 -0.93
C ASN A 186 -0.81 -20.47 -0.78
N ASP A 187 -0.70 -21.19 -1.90
CA ASP A 187 -0.75 -22.65 -1.91
C ASP A 187 0.44 -23.24 -1.15
N ILE A 188 1.67 -22.74 -1.41
CA ILE A 188 2.88 -23.15 -0.69
C ILE A 188 2.78 -22.83 0.79
N LEU A 189 2.32 -21.63 1.13
CA LEU A 189 2.19 -21.19 2.53
C LEU A 189 1.22 -22.09 3.31
N ASN A 190 0.08 -22.44 2.72
CA ASN A 190 -0.90 -23.31 3.35
C ASN A 190 -0.42 -24.77 3.45
N ASP A 191 0.23 -25.30 2.43
CA ASP A 191 0.83 -26.63 2.47
C ASP A 191 1.96 -26.71 3.52
N TYR A 192 2.84 -25.70 3.55
CA TYR A 192 3.90 -25.61 4.54
C TYR A 192 3.33 -25.53 5.97
N TRP A 193 2.28 -24.71 6.18
CA TRP A 193 1.65 -24.53 7.49
C TRP A 193 0.85 -25.74 7.97
N GLY A 194 0.40 -26.57 7.04
CA GLY A 194 -0.30 -27.83 7.31
C GLY A 194 0.63 -28.98 7.78
N LYS A 195 1.97 -28.82 7.62
CA LYS A 195 2.97 -29.79 8.05
C LYS A 195 3.28 -29.65 9.53
N GLU A 196 3.84 -30.69 10.14
CA GLU A 196 4.46 -30.58 11.47
C GLU A 196 5.73 -29.75 11.37
N LEU A 197 5.69 -28.56 11.90
CA LEU A 197 6.83 -27.64 11.93
C LEU A 197 7.46 -27.62 13.34
N PRO A 198 8.80 -27.59 13.42
CA PRO A 198 9.48 -27.30 14.68
C PRO A 198 8.98 -25.96 15.25
N ASP A 199 8.77 -25.88 16.57
CA ASP A 199 8.24 -24.69 17.24
C ASP A 199 9.04 -23.43 16.92
N GLU A 200 10.37 -23.52 16.81
CA GLU A 200 11.23 -22.41 16.46
C GLU A 200 10.93 -21.85 15.06
N GLN A 201 10.75 -22.72 14.08
CA GLN A 201 10.39 -22.31 12.70
C GLN A 201 8.96 -21.76 12.65
N ARG A 202 8.03 -22.39 13.35
CA ARG A 202 6.65 -21.94 13.45
C ARG A 202 6.59 -20.54 14.06
N LEU A 203 7.28 -20.29 15.19
CA LEU A 203 7.36 -18.98 15.84
C LEU A 203 7.98 -17.92 14.95
N PHE A 204 9.05 -18.27 14.22
CA PHE A 204 9.74 -17.32 13.34
C PHE A 204 8.87 -16.87 12.16
N TYR A 205 8.15 -17.79 11.51
CA TYR A 205 7.34 -17.49 10.34
C TYR A 205 5.91 -17.05 10.67
N TYR A 206 5.44 -17.21 11.91
CA TYR A 206 4.06 -16.90 12.28
C TYR A 206 3.64 -15.45 11.98
N PRO A 207 4.44 -14.41 12.23
CA PRO A 207 4.07 -13.05 11.89
C PRO A 207 3.78 -12.85 10.39
N MET A 208 4.53 -13.54 9.51
CA MET A 208 4.30 -13.52 8.07
C MET A 208 3.02 -14.29 7.70
N TYR A 209 2.78 -15.43 8.33
CA TYR A 209 1.53 -16.19 8.12
C TYR A 209 0.31 -15.37 8.52
N LEU A 210 0.33 -14.73 9.71
CA LEU A 210 -0.74 -13.84 10.16
C LEU A 210 -0.89 -12.62 9.25
N TRP A 211 0.22 -12.05 8.76
CA TRP A 211 0.17 -10.96 7.80
C TRP A 211 -0.65 -11.37 6.56
N TRP A 212 -0.34 -12.53 6.00
CA TRP A 212 -1.06 -13.04 4.83
C TRP A 212 -2.55 -13.25 5.11
N GLN A 213 -2.86 -13.94 6.21
CA GLN A 213 -4.24 -14.27 6.59
C GLN A 213 -5.08 -13.03 6.92
N ILE A 214 -4.56 -12.11 7.73
CA ILE A 214 -5.30 -10.92 8.18
C ILE A 214 -5.45 -9.92 7.03
N THR A 215 -4.39 -9.68 6.25
CA THR A 215 -4.45 -8.69 5.18
C THR A 215 -5.23 -9.16 3.95
N ALA A 216 -5.45 -10.46 3.80
CA ALA A 216 -6.41 -11.01 2.83
C ALA A 216 -7.86 -10.64 3.17
N VAL A 217 -8.15 -10.47 4.46
CA VAL A 217 -9.47 -10.17 5.01
C VAL A 217 -9.69 -8.65 5.11
N VAL A 218 -8.73 -7.94 5.68
CA VAL A 218 -8.79 -6.49 5.87
C VAL A 218 -7.62 -5.82 5.16
N PRO A 219 -7.84 -4.88 4.22
CA PRO A 219 -6.77 -4.21 3.47
C PRO A 219 -5.98 -3.25 4.38
N LEU A 220 -5.00 -3.77 5.10
CA LEU A 220 -4.16 -3.03 6.04
C LEU A 220 -2.89 -2.47 5.39
N ARG A 221 -2.45 -1.31 5.89
CA ARG A 221 -1.06 -0.89 5.67
C ARG A 221 -0.13 -1.77 6.53
N PRO A 222 1.09 -2.07 6.06
CA PRO A 222 2.01 -2.93 6.83
C PRO A 222 2.21 -2.46 8.27
N ARG A 223 2.27 -1.15 8.49
CA ARG A 223 2.43 -0.60 9.84
C ARG A 223 1.16 -0.74 10.69
N GLU A 224 -0.03 -0.63 10.12
CA GLU A 224 -1.30 -0.88 10.82
C GLU A 224 -1.35 -2.32 11.32
N PHE A 225 -0.93 -3.27 10.48
CA PHE A 225 -0.79 -4.68 10.85
C PHE A 225 0.22 -4.89 11.99
N LEU A 226 1.43 -4.34 11.86
CA LEU A 226 2.50 -4.52 12.85
C LEU A 226 2.19 -3.87 14.22
N LEU A 227 1.34 -2.86 14.24
CA LEU A 227 0.87 -2.19 15.45
C LEU A 227 -0.44 -2.79 16.00
N THR A 228 -0.91 -3.93 15.51
CA THR A 228 -2.04 -4.66 16.09
C THR A 228 -1.76 -4.94 17.55
N GLN A 229 -2.73 -4.65 18.43
CA GLN A 229 -2.59 -4.84 19.87
C GLN A 229 -2.68 -6.32 20.24
N ARG A 230 -2.10 -6.68 21.39
CA ARG A 230 -2.13 -8.07 21.84
C ARG A 230 -3.53 -8.52 22.28
N ASP A 231 -4.36 -7.61 22.77
CA ASP A 231 -5.75 -7.79 23.13
C ASP A 231 -6.73 -7.55 21.97
N CYS A 232 -6.26 -7.79 20.73
CA CYS A 232 -7.00 -7.48 19.51
C CYS A 232 -8.25 -8.33 19.28
N LEU A 233 -8.36 -9.50 19.90
CA LEU A 233 -9.48 -10.41 19.71
C LEU A 233 -10.57 -10.22 20.78
N SER A 234 -11.81 -10.25 20.35
CA SER A 234 -12.97 -10.33 21.23
C SER A 234 -14.06 -11.21 20.61
N GLU A 235 -14.90 -11.79 21.45
CA GLU A 235 -16.05 -12.58 21.05
C GLU A 235 -17.33 -11.98 21.65
N ASN A 236 -18.38 -11.92 20.84
CA ASN A 236 -19.70 -11.49 21.28
C ASN A 236 -20.78 -12.29 20.55
N LYS A 237 -21.63 -13.00 21.28
CA LYS A 237 -22.74 -13.79 20.75
C LYS A 237 -22.32 -14.79 19.64
N GLY A 238 -21.20 -15.46 19.83
CA GLY A 238 -20.66 -16.44 18.88
C GLY A 238 -20.05 -15.82 17.61
N LYS A 239 -19.86 -14.51 17.58
CA LYS A 239 -19.15 -13.79 16.51
C LYS A 239 -17.80 -13.31 17.02
N HIS A 240 -16.80 -13.44 16.18
CA HIS A 240 -15.45 -13.03 16.48
C HIS A 240 -15.14 -11.66 15.88
N TYR A 241 -14.42 -10.86 16.64
CA TYR A 241 -14.06 -9.49 16.27
C TYR A 241 -12.56 -9.26 16.41
N LEU A 242 -12.00 -8.55 15.44
CA LEU A 242 -10.61 -8.13 15.41
C LEU A 242 -10.52 -6.61 15.48
N THR A 243 -9.89 -6.09 16.51
CA THR A 243 -9.64 -4.66 16.69
C THR A 243 -8.25 -4.29 16.18
N LEU A 244 -8.18 -3.34 15.26
CA LEU A 244 -6.96 -2.94 14.56
C LEU A 244 -6.73 -1.44 14.68
N ARG A 245 -5.45 -1.04 14.72
CA ARG A 245 -5.03 0.35 14.61
C ARG A 245 -5.07 0.82 13.16
N ARG A 246 -5.76 1.94 12.91
CA ARG A 246 -5.87 2.57 11.58
C ARG A 246 -5.17 3.92 11.61
N ASN A 247 -4.38 4.21 10.58
CA ASN A 247 -3.60 5.44 10.48
C ASN A 247 -4.50 6.66 10.24
N ASN A 248 -4.37 7.69 11.07
CA ASN A 248 -5.13 8.93 11.04
C ASN A 248 -4.41 10.08 10.30
N LEU A 249 -3.15 9.87 9.88
CA LEU A 249 -2.29 10.94 9.35
C LEU A 249 -2.46 11.22 7.85
N LYS A 250 -2.99 10.25 7.08
CA LYS A 250 -3.13 10.42 5.62
C LYS A 250 -4.51 10.98 5.28
N GLY A 251 -4.52 12.16 4.69
CA GLY A 251 -5.73 12.80 4.15
C GLY A 251 -6.39 13.80 5.11
N LYS A 252 -5.86 14.01 6.31
CA LYS A 252 -6.37 15.01 7.28
C LYS A 252 -5.40 16.18 7.42
N GLU A 253 -5.95 17.35 7.69
CA GLU A 253 -5.18 18.57 8.04
C GLU A 253 -4.57 18.52 9.45
N LYS A 254 -4.74 17.39 10.15
CA LYS A 254 -4.26 17.20 11.52
C LYS A 254 -2.75 16.97 11.52
N GLY A 255 -2.04 17.71 12.32
CA GLY A 255 -0.60 17.57 12.53
C GLY A 255 -0.20 16.18 13.05
N VAL A 256 1.09 15.84 12.92
CA VAL A 256 1.68 14.60 13.41
C VAL A 256 1.99 14.74 14.89
N SER A 257 1.45 13.86 15.72
CA SER A 257 1.69 13.89 17.17
C SER A 257 2.96 13.14 17.60
N HIS A 258 3.46 12.25 16.75
CA HIS A 258 4.54 11.30 17.01
C HIS A 258 4.24 10.28 18.13
N LYS A 259 2.96 10.14 18.52
CA LYS A 259 2.48 9.15 19.48
C LYS A 259 1.51 8.18 18.78
N ILE A 260 1.71 6.88 18.97
CA ILE A 260 0.85 5.85 18.37
C ILE A 260 -0.60 6.03 18.82
N SER A 261 -0.82 6.39 20.09
CA SER A 261 -2.16 6.60 20.66
C SER A 261 -2.96 7.74 20.00
N GLU A 262 -2.28 8.72 19.43
CA GLU A 262 -2.90 9.90 18.81
C GLU A 262 -2.92 9.80 17.27
N ASP A 263 -1.87 9.21 16.69
CA ASP A 263 -1.69 9.06 15.23
C ASP A 263 -2.51 7.90 14.66
N TYR A 264 -3.01 7.00 15.52
CA TYR A 264 -3.85 5.87 15.13
C TYR A 264 -5.13 5.83 15.94
N TYR A 265 -6.22 5.42 15.31
CA TYR A 265 -7.48 5.10 15.97
C TYR A 265 -7.79 3.61 15.89
N LEU A 266 -8.62 3.11 16.79
CA LEU A 266 -9.03 1.71 16.80
C LEU A 266 -10.29 1.51 15.96
N THR A 267 -10.31 0.44 15.18
CA THR A 267 -11.47 0.00 14.40
C THR A 267 -11.65 -1.49 14.58
N THR A 268 -12.87 -1.92 14.85
CA THR A 268 -13.23 -3.32 15.08
C THR A 268 -13.93 -3.88 13.85
N PHE A 269 -13.51 -5.06 13.41
CA PHE A 269 -14.07 -5.80 12.28
C PHE A 269 -14.59 -7.15 12.74
N GLU A 270 -15.76 -7.57 12.25
CA GLU A 270 -16.20 -8.95 12.37
C GLU A 270 -15.32 -9.82 11.46
N ILE A 271 -14.77 -10.90 11.98
CA ILE A 271 -13.88 -11.81 11.27
C ILE A 271 -14.40 -13.24 11.31
N PRO A 272 -14.04 -14.09 10.34
CA PRO A 272 -14.38 -15.52 10.38
C PRO A 272 -13.74 -16.21 11.59
N GLU A 273 -14.44 -17.16 12.18
CA GLU A 273 -13.98 -18.00 13.30
C GLU A 273 -12.59 -18.60 13.02
N LYS A 274 -12.37 -19.11 11.81
CA LYS A 274 -11.09 -19.69 11.40
C LYS A 274 -9.92 -18.71 11.57
N LEU A 275 -10.10 -17.43 11.19
CA LEU A 275 -9.07 -16.42 11.38
C LEU A 275 -8.86 -16.12 12.87
N ALA A 276 -9.93 -16.07 13.65
CA ALA A 276 -9.84 -15.87 15.10
C ALA A 276 -9.03 -17.00 15.76
N LEU A 277 -9.28 -18.25 15.39
CA LEU A 277 -8.54 -19.42 15.87
C LEU A 277 -7.04 -19.35 15.53
N VAL A 278 -6.70 -18.91 14.34
CA VAL A 278 -5.29 -18.74 13.94
C VAL A 278 -4.60 -17.67 14.79
N ILE A 279 -5.25 -16.53 15.03
CA ILE A 279 -4.71 -15.47 15.89
C ILE A 279 -4.61 -15.96 17.34
N GLN A 280 -5.64 -16.64 17.86
CA GLN A 280 -5.64 -17.20 19.21
C GLN A 280 -4.50 -18.22 19.40
N SER A 281 -4.29 -19.10 18.43
CA SER A 281 -3.18 -20.06 18.46
C SER A 281 -1.81 -19.37 18.56
N TYR A 282 -1.64 -18.21 17.91
CA TYR A 282 -0.42 -17.42 18.06
C TYR A 282 -0.30 -16.80 19.46
N LEU A 283 -1.38 -16.27 19.99
CA LEU A 283 -1.40 -15.71 21.35
C LEU A 283 -1.05 -16.77 22.40
N ASP A 284 -1.60 -17.97 22.28
CA ASP A 284 -1.34 -19.09 23.18
C ASP A 284 0.12 -19.56 23.09
N LEU A 285 0.62 -19.72 21.85
CA LEU A 285 2.01 -20.12 21.59
C LEU A 285 3.05 -19.12 22.13
N THR A 286 2.69 -17.85 22.17
CA THR A 286 3.59 -16.76 22.58
C THR A 286 3.32 -16.20 23.95
N LYS A 287 2.46 -16.85 24.74
CA LYS A 287 2.04 -16.37 26.07
C LYS A 287 3.22 -16.12 27.00
N ASP A 288 4.15 -17.07 27.05
CA ASP A 288 5.32 -17.00 27.94
C ASP A 288 6.47 -16.17 27.37
N LEU A 289 6.41 -15.84 26.09
CA LEU A 289 7.40 -15.00 25.40
C LEU A 289 7.05 -13.51 25.44
N ALA A 290 5.81 -13.16 25.75
CA ALA A 290 5.35 -11.78 25.80
C ALA A 290 5.93 -11.06 27.02
N SER A 291 6.81 -10.09 26.79
CA SER A 291 7.32 -9.23 27.85
C SER A 291 6.32 -8.15 28.21
N THR A 292 6.43 -7.58 29.41
CA THR A 292 5.61 -6.43 29.85
C THR A 292 5.82 -5.17 29.01
N LYS A 293 6.87 -5.13 28.20
CA LYS A 293 7.17 -4.03 27.26
C LYS A 293 6.50 -4.21 25.90
N LEU A 294 5.98 -5.41 25.62
CA LEU A 294 5.31 -5.71 24.37
C LEU A 294 3.86 -5.23 24.42
N ASP A 295 3.57 -4.18 23.69
CA ASP A 295 2.20 -3.62 23.57
C ASP A 295 1.53 -3.96 22.23
N THR A 296 2.16 -4.82 21.42
CA THR A 296 1.65 -5.31 20.15
C THR A 296 1.52 -6.83 20.12
N LEU A 297 0.79 -7.35 19.13
CA LEU A 297 0.53 -8.78 18.96
C LEU A 297 1.82 -9.60 18.85
N PHE A 298 2.82 -9.09 18.12
CA PHE A 298 3.97 -9.86 17.66
C PHE A 298 5.14 -9.84 18.66
N VAL A 299 5.56 -11.03 19.10
CA VAL A 299 6.82 -11.17 19.83
C VAL A 299 8.02 -11.02 18.88
N THR A 300 9.11 -10.45 19.39
CA THR A 300 10.28 -10.11 18.58
C THR A 300 11.46 -11.06 18.77
N ASP A 301 11.51 -11.79 19.87
CA ASP A 301 12.63 -12.66 20.25
C ASP A 301 12.97 -13.74 19.21
N PRO A 302 11.99 -14.47 18.62
CA PRO A 302 12.28 -15.49 17.60
C PRO A 302 12.99 -14.90 16.38
N HIS A 303 12.60 -13.68 15.98
CA HIS A 303 13.22 -12.99 14.84
C HIS A 303 14.69 -12.63 15.13
N TYR A 304 14.95 -12.02 16.29
CA TYR A 304 16.31 -11.63 16.66
C TYR A 304 17.22 -12.81 16.97
N LYS A 305 16.67 -13.92 17.50
CA LYS A 305 17.39 -15.17 17.70
C LYS A 305 17.85 -15.78 16.37
N LYS A 306 16.95 -15.89 15.39
CA LYS A 306 17.27 -16.38 14.05
C LYS A 306 18.33 -15.50 13.35
N TRP A 307 18.28 -14.21 13.56
CA TRP A 307 19.17 -13.24 12.92
C TRP A 307 20.47 -12.98 13.70
N GLU A 308 20.63 -13.61 14.86
CA GLU A 308 21.80 -13.46 15.75
C GLU A 308 22.16 -12.00 16.05
N ARG A 309 21.18 -11.11 16.02
CA ARG A 309 21.42 -9.67 16.18
C ARG A 309 21.58 -9.31 17.64
N LYS A 310 22.71 -8.67 17.98
CA LYS A 310 23.07 -8.27 19.36
C LYS A 310 22.74 -6.80 19.67
N THR A 311 22.53 -5.96 18.66
CA THR A 311 22.32 -4.51 18.83
C THR A 311 21.14 -4.01 18.02
N GLY A 312 20.52 -2.90 18.44
CA GLY A 312 19.37 -2.29 17.76
C GLY A 312 18.11 -3.16 17.80
N ILE A 313 17.95 -3.93 18.86
CA ILE A 313 16.78 -4.78 19.10
C ILE A 313 15.62 -3.88 19.52
N ASN A 314 14.48 -4.04 18.81
CA ASN A 314 13.21 -3.47 19.25
C ASN A 314 12.37 -4.58 19.87
N ASN A 315 12.20 -4.53 21.18
CA ASN A 315 11.41 -5.49 21.95
C ASN A 315 9.98 -4.99 22.26
N ARG A 316 9.61 -3.84 21.74
CA ARG A 316 8.27 -3.27 21.87
C ARG A 316 7.33 -3.73 20.76
N PHE A 317 7.82 -3.78 19.52
CA PHE A 317 7.03 -4.25 18.36
C PHE A 317 7.94 -4.72 17.21
N LEU A 318 7.39 -5.60 16.39
CA LEU A 318 8.02 -6.04 15.16
C LEU A 318 8.01 -4.91 14.12
N THR A 319 9.16 -4.62 13.50
CA THR A 319 9.26 -3.54 12.51
C THR A 319 8.94 -4.01 11.09
N TYR A 320 8.70 -3.05 10.18
CA TYR A 320 8.57 -3.33 8.75
C TYR A 320 9.77 -4.09 8.19
N THR A 321 10.97 -3.72 8.60
CA THR A 321 12.22 -4.39 8.18
C THR A 321 12.27 -5.84 8.68
N ASN A 322 11.82 -6.09 9.92
CA ASN A 322 11.77 -7.44 10.48
C ASN A 322 10.82 -8.33 9.66
N LEU A 323 9.58 -7.87 9.40
CA LEU A 323 8.61 -8.64 8.62
C LEU A 323 9.10 -8.89 7.19
N ASN A 324 9.74 -7.90 6.55
CA ASN A 324 10.31 -8.07 5.23
C ASN A 324 11.48 -9.08 5.22
N THR A 325 12.26 -9.12 6.30
CA THR A 325 13.32 -10.11 6.47
C THR A 325 12.74 -11.52 6.63
N ILE A 326 11.69 -11.69 7.44
CA ILE A 326 10.98 -12.97 7.59
C ILE A 326 10.46 -13.45 6.23
N LEU A 327 9.84 -12.56 5.47
CA LEU A 327 9.33 -12.89 4.13
C LEU A 327 10.45 -13.34 3.17
N LYS A 328 11.60 -12.67 3.19
CA LYS A 328 12.77 -13.06 2.38
C LYS A 328 13.33 -14.43 2.79
N TYR A 329 13.41 -14.71 4.08
CA TYR A 329 13.81 -16.04 4.57
C TYR A 329 12.82 -17.12 4.07
N PHE A 330 11.52 -16.84 4.09
CA PHE A 330 10.52 -17.78 3.58
C PHE A 330 10.70 -18.05 2.08
N PHE A 331 10.95 -17.01 1.28
CA PHE A 331 11.23 -17.18 -0.14
C PHE A 331 12.50 -18.00 -0.40
N ASN A 332 13.54 -17.82 0.37
CA ASN A 332 14.80 -18.55 0.19
C ASN A 332 14.71 -19.98 0.75
N GLU A 333 14.42 -20.13 2.04
CA GLU A 333 14.51 -21.40 2.76
C GLU A 333 13.34 -22.34 2.44
N VAL A 334 12.15 -21.79 2.18
CA VAL A 334 10.96 -22.61 1.93
C VAL A 334 10.66 -22.66 0.44
N ILE A 335 10.33 -21.55 -0.20
CA ILE A 335 9.87 -21.53 -1.58
C ILE A 335 10.97 -22.04 -2.54
N SER A 336 12.21 -21.55 -2.39
CA SER A 336 13.29 -21.93 -3.29
C SER A 336 13.90 -23.29 -2.90
N GLU A 337 14.33 -23.47 -1.64
CA GLU A 337 15.08 -24.66 -1.24
C GLU A 337 14.19 -25.89 -1.04
N GLN A 338 12.99 -25.74 -0.43
CA GLN A 338 12.12 -26.91 -0.14
C GLN A 338 11.14 -27.22 -1.26
N TYR A 339 10.57 -26.18 -1.94
CA TYR A 339 9.59 -26.38 -3.01
C TYR A 339 10.18 -26.27 -4.42
N GLY A 340 11.47 -25.89 -4.55
CA GLY A 340 12.21 -25.89 -5.82
C GLY A 340 11.83 -24.79 -6.81
N TYR A 341 11.14 -23.72 -6.35
CA TYR A 341 10.79 -22.61 -7.23
C TYR A 341 11.97 -21.67 -7.45
N HIS A 342 12.11 -21.21 -8.69
CA HIS A 342 13.01 -20.12 -9.02
C HIS A 342 12.37 -18.76 -8.66
N VAL A 343 13.01 -17.97 -7.80
CA VAL A 343 12.49 -16.69 -7.33
C VAL A 343 13.03 -15.54 -8.16
N ASN A 344 12.15 -14.82 -8.85
CA ASN A 344 12.49 -13.60 -9.59
C ASN A 344 12.46 -12.40 -8.67
N TYR A 345 13.63 -11.89 -8.28
CA TYR A 345 13.78 -10.74 -7.37
C TYR A 345 13.67 -9.38 -8.07
N PHE A 346 14.07 -9.30 -9.33
CA PHE A 346 14.15 -8.06 -10.10
C PHE A 346 13.55 -8.26 -11.49
N ASN A 347 12.89 -7.21 -12.01
CA ASN A 347 12.31 -7.19 -13.35
C ASN A 347 11.49 -8.44 -13.66
N PRO A 348 10.32 -8.62 -13.03
CA PRO A 348 9.51 -9.81 -13.23
C PRO A 348 9.25 -10.01 -14.72
N PRO A 349 9.43 -11.22 -15.26
CA PRO A 349 9.15 -11.49 -16.66
C PRO A 349 7.67 -11.25 -16.96
N SER A 350 7.35 -10.96 -18.22
CA SER A 350 5.96 -10.77 -18.66
C SER A 350 5.11 -12.05 -18.54
N GLN A 351 5.76 -13.19 -18.50
CA GLN A 351 5.15 -14.52 -18.33
C GLN A 351 6.05 -15.38 -17.43
N LEU A 352 5.45 -16.06 -16.45
CA LEU A 352 6.16 -16.99 -15.56
C LEU A 352 6.16 -18.40 -16.16
N GLU A 353 7.27 -19.08 -16.01
CA GLU A 353 7.35 -20.52 -16.22
C GLU A 353 6.69 -21.27 -15.06
N GLU A 354 6.46 -22.59 -15.22
CA GLU A 354 5.70 -23.40 -14.26
C GLU A 354 6.37 -23.46 -12.87
N ASN A 355 7.70 -23.38 -12.83
CA ASN A 355 8.51 -23.42 -11.61
C ASN A 355 9.04 -22.04 -11.18
N GLU A 356 8.50 -20.96 -11.71
CA GLU A 356 8.90 -19.59 -11.38
C GLU A 356 7.89 -18.89 -10.49
N ILE A 357 8.40 -18.03 -9.61
CA ILE A 357 7.60 -17.15 -8.75
C ILE A 357 8.28 -15.78 -8.62
N ASN A 358 7.51 -14.71 -8.70
CA ASN A 358 8.02 -13.39 -8.41
C ASN A 358 8.04 -13.12 -6.91
N LEU A 359 9.04 -12.39 -6.43
CA LEU A 359 9.07 -11.91 -5.05
C LEU A 359 7.83 -11.04 -4.76
N ILE A 360 7.11 -11.38 -3.72
CA ILE A 360 5.96 -10.64 -3.21
C ILE A 360 6.45 -9.61 -2.18
N HIS A 361 5.88 -8.42 -2.21
CA HIS A 361 6.18 -7.38 -1.24
C HIS A 361 5.06 -7.26 -0.20
N ILE A 362 5.43 -6.90 1.04
CA ILE A 362 4.49 -6.80 2.16
C ILE A 362 3.29 -5.88 1.88
N GLY A 363 3.48 -4.83 1.09
CA GLY A 363 2.39 -3.91 0.74
C GLY A 363 1.45 -4.40 -0.37
N ASP A 364 1.76 -5.52 -1.03
CA ASP A 364 0.97 -6.01 -2.18
C ASP A 364 -0.38 -6.58 -1.74
N THR A 365 -0.45 -7.23 -0.58
CA THR A 365 -1.70 -7.80 -0.06
C THR A 365 -2.82 -6.77 0.07
N ARG A 366 -2.49 -5.53 0.44
CA ARG A 366 -3.47 -4.45 0.47
C ARG A 366 -4.03 -4.13 -0.92
N HIS A 367 -3.17 -4.10 -1.96
CA HIS A 367 -3.61 -3.88 -3.34
C HIS A 367 -4.49 -5.03 -3.81
N ILE A 368 -4.08 -6.27 -3.54
CA ILE A 368 -4.84 -7.47 -3.92
C ILE A 368 -6.21 -7.47 -3.24
N ALA A 369 -6.27 -7.18 -1.93
CA ALA A 369 -7.52 -7.11 -1.19
C ALA A 369 -8.47 -6.03 -1.77
N MET A 370 -7.94 -4.85 -2.13
CA MET A 370 -8.74 -3.80 -2.75
C MET A 370 -9.26 -4.18 -4.13
N ILE A 371 -8.39 -4.75 -4.98
CA ILE A 371 -8.76 -5.24 -6.31
C ILE A 371 -9.84 -6.32 -6.18
N ASN A 372 -9.67 -7.23 -5.23
CA ASN A 372 -10.63 -8.31 -4.99
C ASN A 372 -11.99 -7.80 -4.54
N LEU A 373 -12.05 -6.85 -3.60
CA LEU A 373 -13.29 -6.21 -3.16
C LEU A 373 -14.06 -5.58 -4.32
N VAL A 374 -13.35 -4.88 -5.22
CA VAL A 374 -13.96 -4.27 -6.40
C VAL A 374 -14.42 -5.33 -7.40
N ALA A 375 -13.61 -6.36 -7.66
CA ALA A 375 -13.97 -7.47 -8.55
C ALA A 375 -15.20 -8.24 -8.07
N GLU A 376 -15.46 -8.27 -6.77
CA GLU A 376 -16.65 -8.90 -6.18
C GLU A 376 -17.87 -7.98 -6.09
N GLY A 377 -17.77 -6.80 -6.69
CA GLY A 377 -18.88 -5.84 -6.71
C GLY A 377 -19.12 -5.15 -5.37
N CYS A 378 -18.11 -5.14 -4.47
CA CYS A 378 -18.19 -4.34 -3.27
C CYS A 378 -18.35 -2.86 -3.65
N SER A 379 -19.22 -2.16 -2.91
CA SER A 379 -19.37 -0.72 -3.10
C SER A 379 -18.01 -0.03 -2.92
N PRO A 380 -17.64 0.90 -3.81
CA PRO A 380 -16.38 1.65 -3.71
C PRO A 380 -16.20 2.35 -2.38
N VAL A 381 -17.30 2.85 -1.79
CA VAL A 381 -17.31 3.47 -0.46
C VAL A 381 -16.96 2.44 0.62
N THR A 382 -17.53 1.23 0.54
CA THR A 382 -17.22 0.15 1.48
C THR A 382 -15.76 -0.27 1.35
N ALA A 383 -15.24 -0.45 0.13
CA ALA A 383 -13.83 -0.78 -0.10
C ALA A 383 -12.91 0.33 0.43
N MET A 384 -13.26 1.59 0.24
CA MET A 384 -12.55 2.75 0.77
C MET A 384 -12.51 2.73 2.30
N LEU A 385 -13.65 2.53 2.96
CA LEU A 385 -13.77 2.46 4.42
C LEU A 385 -12.94 1.29 4.99
N LEU A 386 -13.05 0.11 4.38
CA LEU A 386 -12.24 -1.06 4.76
C LEU A 386 -10.74 -0.79 4.60
N ALA A 387 -10.34 0.00 3.60
CA ALA A 387 -8.95 0.42 3.42
C ALA A 387 -8.52 1.55 4.39
N GLY A 388 -9.45 2.16 5.13
CA GLY A 388 -9.15 3.32 5.96
C GLY A 388 -8.71 4.53 5.12
N HIS A 389 -9.41 4.79 4.03
CA HIS A 389 -9.26 5.99 3.21
C HIS A 389 -10.42 6.94 3.48
N ASP A 390 -10.12 8.18 3.77
CA ASP A 390 -11.14 9.23 3.91
C ASP A 390 -11.56 9.80 2.55
N ASN A 391 -10.83 9.46 1.47
CA ASN A 391 -11.10 9.97 0.13
C ASN A 391 -10.98 8.85 -0.92
N VAL A 392 -12.00 8.72 -1.76
CA VAL A 392 -12.06 7.75 -2.88
C VAL A 392 -10.89 7.92 -3.83
N SER A 393 -10.42 9.16 -4.05
CA SER A 393 -9.28 9.46 -4.90
C SER A 393 -7.98 8.73 -4.52
N THR A 394 -7.84 8.30 -3.27
CA THR A 394 -6.69 7.54 -2.79
C THR A 394 -6.73 6.08 -3.26
N SER A 395 -7.89 5.60 -3.71
CA SER A 395 -8.09 4.19 -4.09
C SER A 395 -7.94 3.93 -5.60
N SER A 396 -7.87 4.96 -6.44
CA SER A 396 -7.87 4.84 -7.92
C SER A 396 -6.76 3.96 -8.49
N HIS A 397 -5.58 4.04 -7.90
CA HIS A 397 -4.41 3.30 -8.40
C HIS A 397 -4.48 1.78 -8.16
N TYR A 398 -5.48 1.29 -7.41
CA TYR A 398 -5.68 -0.15 -7.22
C TYR A 398 -6.35 -0.82 -8.41
N PHE A 399 -6.98 -0.08 -9.31
CA PHE A 399 -7.84 -0.63 -10.35
C PHE A 399 -7.11 -0.98 -11.65
N SER A 400 -5.89 -0.49 -11.85
CA SER A 400 -5.13 -0.66 -13.10
C SER A 400 -4.77 -2.12 -13.46
N ASN A 401 -4.82 -3.04 -12.50
CA ASN A 401 -4.50 -4.45 -12.71
C ASN A 401 -5.71 -5.38 -12.58
N LEU A 402 -6.93 -4.81 -12.62
CA LEU A 402 -8.15 -5.56 -12.33
C LEU A 402 -8.41 -6.68 -13.35
N SER A 403 -8.18 -6.43 -14.64
CA SER A 403 -8.41 -7.43 -15.70
C SER A 403 -7.53 -8.67 -15.52
N GLN A 404 -6.25 -8.48 -15.23
CA GLN A 404 -5.31 -9.58 -14.98
C GLN A 404 -5.67 -10.37 -13.72
N PHE A 405 -6.08 -9.67 -12.66
CA PHE A 405 -6.52 -10.33 -11.42
C PHE A 405 -7.72 -11.24 -11.66
N ILE A 406 -8.75 -10.74 -12.37
CA ILE A 406 -9.96 -11.51 -12.66
C ILE A 406 -9.62 -12.75 -13.48
N GLU A 407 -8.75 -12.62 -14.48
CA GLU A 407 -8.30 -13.74 -15.31
C GLU A 407 -7.62 -14.82 -14.47
N CYS A 408 -6.63 -14.46 -13.67
CA CYS A 408 -5.89 -15.40 -12.82
C CYS A 408 -6.80 -16.05 -11.77
N ARG A 409 -7.70 -15.28 -11.16
CA ARG A 409 -8.65 -15.81 -10.17
C ARG A 409 -9.63 -16.81 -10.79
N SER A 410 -10.14 -16.51 -11.96
CA SER A 410 -11.04 -17.45 -12.68
C SER A 410 -10.33 -18.77 -13.03
N TYR A 411 -9.06 -18.69 -13.43
CA TYR A 411 -8.24 -19.89 -13.66
C TYR A 411 -8.00 -20.69 -12.36
N GLN A 412 -7.80 -20.03 -11.24
CA GLN A 412 -7.63 -20.72 -9.96
C GLN A 412 -8.92 -21.39 -9.49
N VAL A 413 -10.08 -20.72 -9.62
CA VAL A 413 -11.38 -21.33 -9.31
C VAL A 413 -11.60 -22.58 -10.18
N TYR A 414 -11.23 -22.51 -11.45
CA TYR A 414 -11.27 -23.67 -12.36
C TYR A 414 -10.39 -24.84 -11.87
N ARG A 415 -9.13 -24.58 -11.52
CA ARG A 415 -8.24 -25.62 -10.98
C ARG A 415 -8.79 -26.26 -9.69
N LYS A 416 -9.47 -25.49 -8.84
CA LYS A 416 -10.10 -25.99 -7.61
C LYS A 416 -11.29 -26.91 -7.90
N LEU A 417 -12.08 -26.60 -8.90
CA LEU A 417 -13.23 -27.42 -9.30
C LEU A 417 -12.80 -28.74 -9.94
N THR A 418 -11.63 -28.75 -10.60
CA THR A 418 -11.08 -29.94 -11.29
C THR A 418 -10.13 -30.76 -10.41
N SER A 419 -9.55 -30.19 -9.37
CA SER A 419 -8.71 -30.89 -8.39
C SER A 419 -9.46 -31.02 -7.06
N SER A 420 -9.46 -32.22 -6.49
CA SER A 420 -10.05 -32.48 -5.16
C SER A 420 -9.30 -31.80 -3.99
N GLN A 421 -8.42 -30.85 -4.27
CA GLN A 421 -7.66 -30.11 -3.27
C GLN A 421 -8.44 -28.89 -2.75
N THR A 422 -8.66 -28.86 -1.46
CA THR A 422 -9.19 -27.68 -0.73
C THR A 422 -8.15 -26.58 -0.70
N SER A 423 -8.34 -25.53 -1.48
CA SER A 423 -7.50 -24.34 -1.42
C SER A 423 -8.25 -23.15 -0.80
N TYR A 424 -7.50 -22.20 -0.26
CA TYR A 424 -8.02 -21.01 0.40
C TYR A 424 -8.52 -19.95 -0.56
N GLU A 425 -9.59 -19.27 -0.18
CA GLU A 425 -10.09 -18.09 -0.87
C GLU A 425 -9.39 -16.84 -0.31
N ILE A 426 -8.88 -15.99 -1.20
CA ILE A 426 -8.32 -14.67 -0.84
C ILE A 426 -9.44 -13.64 -0.61
N SER A 427 -10.70 -14.03 -0.78
CA SER A 427 -11.85 -13.14 -0.76
C SER A 427 -12.82 -13.41 0.39
N MET A 428 -13.27 -12.34 1.00
CA MET A 428 -14.23 -12.37 2.11
C MET A 428 -15.70 -12.27 1.71
N VAL A 429 -16.00 -11.81 0.51
CA VAL A 429 -17.37 -11.52 0.08
C VAL A 429 -17.72 -12.34 -1.15
N GLN A 430 -18.23 -13.54 -0.92
CA GLN A 430 -18.97 -14.24 -1.95
C GLN A 430 -20.40 -13.69 -2.00
N ARG A 431 -20.69 -12.79 -2.91
CA ARG A 431 -22.07 -12.61 -3.34
C ARG A 431 -22.42 -13.79 -4.23
N LYS A 432 -23.12 -14.77 -3.69
CA LYS A 432 -23.81 -15.78 -4.49
C LYS A 432 -24.93 -15.07 -5.25
N TYR A 433 -24.70 -14.77 -6.51
CA TYR A 433 -25.84 -14.49 -7.40
C TYR A 433 -26.59 -15.81 -7.55
N THR A 434 -27.85 -15.82 -7.11
CA THR A 434 -28.75 -16.92 -7.40
C THR A 434 -29.12 -16.82 -8.87
N VAL A 435 -28.30 -17.43 -9.74
CA VAL A 435 -28.66 -17.63 -11.13
C VAL A 435 -29.84 -18.61 -11.09
N GLY A 436 -30.98 -18.20 -11.60
CA GLY A 436 -32.15 -19.06 -11.66
C GLY A 436 -31.86 -20.32 -12.47
N LYS A 437 -32.40 -21.47 -12.08
CA LYS A 437 -32.30 -22.70 -12.88
C LYS A 437 -33.06 -22.59 -14.20
N ALA A 438 -34.05 -21.68 -14.28
CA ALA A 438 -34.83 -21.41 -15.49
C ALA A 438 -34.17 -20.30 -16.31
N TYR A 439 -34.24 -20.39 -17.62
CA TYR A 439 -33.75 -19.39 -18.56
C TYR A 439 -34.79 -19.05 -19.61
N ILE A 440 -34.69 -17.84 -20.16
CA ILE A 440 -35.44 -17.42 -21.32
C ILE A 440 -34.50 -17.37 -22.52
N GLN A 441 -34.89 -17.98 -23.60
CA GLN A 441 -34.17 -17.90 -24.88
C GLN A 441 -34.42 -16.51 -25.49
N LEU A 442 -33.35 -15.70 -25.63
CA LEU A 442 -33.47 -14.33 -26.18
C LEU A 442 -33.40 -14.34 -27.70
N ASP A 443 -32.57 -15.16 -28.27
CA ASP A 443 -32.35 -15.36 -29.69
C ASP A 443 -31.66 -16.70 -29.93
N ASN A 444 -31.27 -16.98 -31.18
CA ASN A 444 -30.47 -18.18 -31.48
C ASN A 444 -29.06 -18.14 -30.93
N LYS A 445 -28.67 -17.08 -30.23
CA LYS A 445 -27.33 -16.79 -29.77
C LYS A 445 -27.17 -16.74 -28.26
N GLY A 446 -28.25 -16.65 -27.48
CA GLY A 446 -28.13 -16.43 -26.07
C GLY A 446 -29.33 -16.81 -25.18
N ARG A 447 -29.05 -17.03 -23.90
CA ARG A 447 -30.01 -17.33 -22.84
C ARG A 447 -29.87 -16.34 -21.71
N CYS A 448 -31.00 -15.85 -21.18
CA CYS A 448 -31.06 -14.99 -20.00
C CYS A 448 -31.51 -15.80 -18.78
N TYR A 449 -30.76 -15.74 -17.71
CA TYR A 449 -31.03 -16.41 -16.43
C TYR A 449 -31.49 -15.41 -15.35
N SER A 450 -31.86 -14.19 -15.70
CA SER A 450 -32.40 -13.21 -14.74
C SER A 450 -33.79 -13.62 -14.29
N PRO A 451 -34.02 -13.79 -12.98
CA PRO A 451 -35.36 -14.05 -12.44
C PRO A 451 -36.28 -12.82 -12.59
N LEU A 452 -35.75 -11.60 -12.63
CA LEU A 452 -36.51 -10.38 -12.84
C LEU A 452 -37.04 -10.29 -14.30
N TYR A 453 -36.17 -10.57 -15.26
CA TYR A 453 -36.53 -10.60 -16.66
C TYR A 453 -37.64 -11.64 -16.96
N ALA A 454 -37.56 -12.80 -16.31
CA ALA A 454 -38.57 -13.85 -16.42
C ALA A 454 -39.97 -13.40 -15.95
N ASN A 455 -40.04 -12.45 -15.06
CA ASN A 455 -41.28 -11.86 -14.53
C ASN A 455 -41.68 -10.54 -15.23
N GLY A 456 -41.03 -10.20 -16.34
CA GLY A 456 -41.29 -8.96 -17.07
C GLY A 456 -40.71 -7.69 -16.46
N ASP A 457 -39.83 -7.82 -15.48
CA ASP A 457 -39.11 -6.71 -14.87
C ASP A 457 -37.72 -6.52 -15.55
N PHE A 458 -37.56 -5.39 -16.23
CA PHE A 458 -36.35 -5.05 -16.98
C PHE A 458 -35.36 -4.17 -16.20
N SER A 459 -35.55 -3.96 -14.90
CA SER A 459 -34.74 -3.05 -14.08
C SER A 459 -33.24 -3.38 -14.12
N ASP A 460 -32.87 -4.65 -14.15
CA ASP A 460 -31.46 -5.08 -14.28
C ASP A 460 -30.94 -4.83 -15.71
N CYS A 461 -31.78 -4.99 -16.73
CA CYS A 461 -31.41 -4.71 -18.10
C CYS A 461 -31.12 -3.22 -18.32
N LEU A 462 -31.94 -2.33 -17.73
CA LEU A 462 -31.77 -0.88 -17.85
C LEU A 462 -30.45 -0.42 -17.21
N LYS A 463 -30.05 -1.00 -16.06
CA LYS A 463 -28.76 -0.72 -15.42
C LYS A 463 -27.58 -1.09 -16.32
N VAL A 464 -27.66 -2.22 -17.02
CA VAL A 464 -26.60 -2.69 -17.92
C VAL A 464 -26.54 -1.87 -19.20
N ILE A 465 -27.70 -1.50 -19.79
CA ILE A 465 -27.77 -0.67 -21.01
C ILE A 465 -27.14 0.71 -20.77
N SER A 466 -27.38 1.33 -19.62
CA SER A 466 -26.82 2.64 -19.28
C SER A 466 -25.32 2.64 -19.11
N SER A 467 -24.70 1.47 -18.83
CA SER A 467 -23.28 1.34 -18.51
C SER A 467 -22.40 0.80 -19.65
N HIS A 468 -22.95 0.14 -20.70
CA HIS A 468 -22.17 -0.65 -21.66
C HIS A 468 -22.66 -0.58 -23.11
N ALA A 469 -22.81 0.62 -23.65
CA ALA A 469 -23.32 0.83 -25.00
C ALA A 469 -22.51 0.12 -26.12
N GLU A 470 -21.18 -0.01 -25.96
CA GLU A 470 -20.31 -0.62 -26.99
C GLU A 470 -20.30 -2.16 -26.97
N LEU A 471 -20.58 -2.79 -25.85
CA LEU A 471 -20.58 -4.26 -25.71
C LEU A 471 -21.94 -4.88 -26.07
N GLY A 472 -22.98 -4.08 -26.17
CA GLY A 472 -24.36 -4.52 -26.23
C GLY A 472 -24.86 -5.00 -24.86
N ALA A 473 -26.10 -4.61 -24.52
CA ALA A 473 -26.67 -4.79 -23.19
C ALA A 473 -26.61 -6.23 -22.68
N CYS A 474 -26.90 -7.22 -23.50
CA CYS A 474 -26.88 -8.63 -23.09
C CYS A 474 -25.47 -9.21 -23.00
N SER A 475 -24.54 -8.78 -23.84
CA SER A 475 -23.17 -9.31 -23.87
C SER A 475 -22.39 -9.04 -22.60
N SER A 476 -22.70 -7.96 -21.89
CA SER A 476 -22.10 -7.54 -20.64
C SER A 476 -22.95 -7.86 -19.39
N CYS A 477 -24.10 -8.50 -19.58
CA CYS A 477 -25.03 -8.81 -18.49
C CYS A 477 -24.60 -10.08 -17.73
N PRO A 478 -24.56 -10.06 -16.39
CA PRO A 478 -24.19 -11.23 -15.58
C PRO A 478 -25.17 -12.40 -15.72
N PHE A 479 -26.40 -12.14 -16.15
CA PHE A 479 -27.41 -13.18 -16.35
C PHE A 479 -27.46 -13.74 -17.79
N TYR A 480 -26.71 -13.17 -18.71
CA TYR A 480 -26.70 -13.63 -20.11
C TYR A 480 -25.66 -14.72 -20.35
N ARG A 481 -26.06 -15.77 -21.09
CA ARG A 481 -25.16 -16.83 -21.55
C ARG A 481 -25.33 -16.98 -23.04
N LYS A 482 -24.25 -16.78 -23.77
CA LYS A 482 -24.20 -16.94 -25.23
C LYS A 482 -24.12 -18.42 -25.61
N ILE A 483 -24.83 -18.82 -26.66
CA ILE A 483 -24.80 -20.19 -27.19
C ILE A 483 -23.91 -20.19 -28.43
N GLY A 484 -22.90 -21.09 -28.52
CA GLY A 484 -22.11 -21.29 -29.72
C GLY A 484 -20.62 -20.92 -29.65
N ARG A 485 -19.92 -21.10 -30.80
CA ARG A 485 -18.45 -20.99 -30.91
C ARG A 485 -17.86 -19.58 -30.68
N ASP A 486 -18.66 -18.52 -30.77
CA ASP A 486 -18.20 -17.12 -30.67
C ASP A 486 -17.82 -16.68 -29.25
N TYR A 487 -17.96 -17.55 -28.27
CA TYR A 487 -17.60 -17.29 -26.87
C TYR A 487 -16.11 -16.93 -26.69
N PHE A 488 -15.26 -17.30 -27.63
CA PHE A 488 -13.80 -17.14 -27.50
C PHE A 488 -13.28 -15.76 -27.95
N SER A 489 -14.09 -14.93 -28.57
CA SER A 489 -13.66 -13.65 -29.15
C SER A 489 -13.74 -12.46 -28.20
N MET A 490 -14.44 -12.58 -27.06
CA MET A 490 -14.77 -11.43 -26.21
C MET A 490 -13.71 -11.08 -25.15
N ASP A 491 -12.69 -11.92 -24.94
CA ASP A 491 -11.62 -11.70 -23.97
C ASP A 491 -10.94 -10.32 -24.13
N LYS A 492 -10.51 -10.03 -25.36
CA LYS A 492 -9.85 -8.74 -25.69
C LYS A 492 -10.79 -7.56 -25.49
N THR A 493 -12.07 -7.75 -25.76
CA THR A 493 -13.09 -6.70 -25.63
C THR A 493 -13.33 -6.38 -24.16
N PHE A 494 -13.51 -7.40 -23.32
CA PHE A 494 -13.66 -7.19 -21.88
C PHE A 494 -12.43 -6.54 -21.26
N LYS A 495 -11.22 -7.03 -21.57
CA LYS A 495 -9.96 -6.44 -21.08
C LYS A 495 -9.87 -4.97 -21.46
N LYS A 496 -10.09 -4.64 -22.74
CA LYS A 496 -10.07 -3.27 -23.22
C LYS A 496 -11.12 -2.39 -22.52
N SER A 497 -12.33 -2.92 -22.30
CA SER A 497 -13.39 -2.19 -21.61
C SER A 497 -13.02 -1.93 -20.14
N ILE A 498 -12.49 -2.91 -19.42
CA ILE A 498 -12.03 -2.74 -18.04
C ILE A 498 -10.93 -1.68 -17.96
N ASP A 499 -9.96 -1.71 -18.87
CA ASP A 499 -8.86 -0.74 -18.91
C ASP A 499 -9.40 0.67 -19.19
N GLN A 500 -10.36 0.81 -20.10
CA GLN A 500 -11.02 2.08 -20.41
C GLN A 500 -11.83 2.61 -19.20
N GLU A 501 -12.62 1.76 -18.55
CA GLU A 501 -13.37 2.16 -17.34
C GLU A 501 -12.43 2.54 -16.18
N ALA A 502 -11.30 1.84 -16.03
CA ALA A 502 -10.28 2.20 -15.05
C ALA A 502 -9.67 3.58 -15.34
N MET A 503 -9.43 3.91 -16.62
CA MET A 503 -8.96 5.24 -17.02
C MET A 503 -10.02 6.32 -16.72
N LEU A 504 -11.30 6.06 -16.99
CA LEU A 504 -12.39 6.99 -16.70
C LEU A 504 -12.51 7.28 -15.19
N VAL A 505 -12.30 6.26 -14.34
CA VAL A 505 -12.22 6.46 -12.88
C VAL A 505 -11.08 7.39 -12.52
N ASP A 506 -9.88 7.19 -13.09
CA ASP A 506 -8.71 8.04 -12.82
C ASP A 506 -8.94 9.48 -13.32
N GLU A 507 -9.59 9.66 -14.47
CA GLU A 507 -9.96 10.98 -15.01
C GLU A 507 -11.00 11.68 -14.14
N ALA A 508 -12.05 10.99 -13.72
CA ALA A 508 -13.08 11.54 -12.83
C ALA A 508 -12.44 12.02 -11.51
N ILE A 509 -11.53 11.24 -10.96
CA ILE A 509 -10.77 11.60 -9.76
C ILE A 509 -9.89 12.84 -9.99
N LYS A 510 -9.18 12.91 -11.13
CA LYS A 510 -8.37 14.09 -11.49
C LYS A 510 -9.23 15.34 -11.61
N ARG A 511 -10.42 15.24 -12.23
CA ARG A 511 -11.37 16.36 -12.36
C ARG A 511 -11.85 16.86 -11.00
N VAL A 512 -12.21 15.97 -10.08
CA VAL A 512 -12.62 16.36 -8.71
C VAL A 512 -11.48 17.04 -7.96
N ARG A 513 -10.24 16.55 -8.10
CA ARG A 513 -9.05 17.21 -7.51
C ARG A 513 -8.80 18.61 -8.06
N GLN A 514 -9.19 18.88 -9.29
CA GLN A 514 -9.08 20.20 -9.94
C GLN A 514 -10.27 21.11 -9.63
N GLY A 515 -11.25 20.66 -8.85
CA GLY A 515 -12.47 21.40 -8.58
C GLY A 515 -13.43 21.49 -9.78
N LYS A 516 -13.28 20.62 -10.78
CA LYS A 516 -14.05 20.62 -12.05
C LYS A 516 -15.03 19.45 -12.15
N GLY A 517 -15.12 18.57 -11.16
CA GLY A 517 -15.99 17.40 -11.14
C GLY A 517 -16.69 17.24 -9.80
N ASN A 518 -17.63 16.30 -9.70
CA ASN A 518 -18.34 15.98 -8.48
C ASN A 518 -18.08 14.51 -8.05
N LEU A 519 -18.48 14.16 -6.82
CA LEU A 519 -18.30 12.82 -6.27
C LEU A 519 -19.22 11.78 -6.95
N GLU A 520 -20.32 12.20 -7.55
CA GLU A 520 -21.25 11.32 -8.26
C GLU A 520 -20.60 10.75 -9.53
N GLU A 521 -19.82 11.56 -10.28
CA GLU A 521 -19.05 11.10 -11.44
C GLU A 521 -18.08 9.96 -11.08
N ILE A 522 -17.40 10.07 -9.92
CA ILE A 522 -16.53 9.01 -9.44
C ILE A 522 -17.35 7.77 -9.08
N GLY A 523 -18.49 7.95 -8.40
CA GLY A 523 -19.38 6.85 -8.02
C GLY A 523 -19.90 6.08 -9.23
N GLU A 524 -20.33 6.78 -10.27
CA GLU A 524 -20.78 6.17 -11.52
C GLU A 524 -19.67 5.43 -12.26
N ALA A 525 -18.49 6.03 -12.40
CA ALA A 525 -17.35 5.40 -13.07
C ALA A 525 -16.91 4.12 -12.34
N LEU A 526 -16.90 4.14 -11.01
CA LEU A 526 -16.60 2.96 -10.20
C LEU A 526 -17.67 1.88 -10.30
N LEU A 527 -18.95 2.25 -10.38
CA LEU A 527 -20.03 1.30 -10.57
C LEU A 527 -19.91 0.60 -11.93
N ARG A 528 -19.59 1.34 -12.99
CA ARG A 528 -19.33 0.79 -14.33
C ARG A 528 -18.18 -0.19 -14.31
N LEU A 529 -17.04 0.20 -13.75
CA LEU A 529 -15.86 -0.66 -13.62
C LEU A 529 -16.19 -1.96 -12.86
N SER A 530 -16.89 -1.86 -11.74
CA SER A 530 -17.33 -3.02 -10.95
C SER A 530 -18.25 -3.94 -11.76
N THR A 531 -19.22 -3.38 -12.49
CA THR A 531 -20.16 -4.15 -13.31
C THR A 531 -19.45 -4.86 -14.46
N THR A 532 -18.56 -4.17 -15.18
CA THR A 532 -17.78 -4.76 -16.28
C THR A 532 -16.85 -5.87 -15.77
N SER A 533 -16.21 -5.66 -14.63
CA SER A 533 -15.33 -6.63 -13.99
C SER A 533 -16.09 -7.91 -13.60
N HIS A 534 -17.28 -7.76 -13.03
CA HIS A 534 -18.13 -8.89 -12.68
C HIS A 534 -18.60 -9.66 -13.93
N SER A 535 -19.02 -8.94 -14.99
CA SER A 535 -19.41 -9.55 -16.26
C SER A 535 -18.25 -10.34 -16.90
N TYR A 536 -17.04 -9.85 -16.80
CA TYR A 536 -15.84 -10.55 -17.28
C TYR A 536 -15.56 -11.82 -16.49
N GLN A 537 -15.68 -11.76 -15.17
CA GLN A 537 -15.52 -12.95 -14.29
C GLN A 537 -16.53 -14.05 -14.65
N GLU A 538 -17.80 -13.68 -14.84
CA GLU A 538 -18.86 -14.61 -15.25
C GLU A 538 -18.59 -15.21 -16.65
N TYR A 539 -18.12 -14.37 -17.58
CA TYR A 539 -17.71 -14.84 -18.91
C TYR A 539 -16.58 -15.86 -18.82
N LEU A 540 -15.55 -15.61 -18.02
CA LEU A 540 -14.43 -16.56 -17.86
C LEU A 540 -14.87 -17.87 -17.20
N ALA A 541 -15.74 -17.81 -16.20
CA ALA A 541 -16.31 -18.99 -15.56
C ALA A 541 -17.10 -19.84 -16.58
N ALA A 542 -17.93 -19.22 -17.41
CA ALA A 542 -18.67 -19.91 -18.45
C ALA A 542 -17.78 -20.48 -19.56
N LYS A 543 -16.71 -19.76 -19.93
CA LYS A 543 -15.70 -20.21 -20.90
C LYS A 543 -14.97 -21.48 -20.41
N GLN A 544 -14.68 -21.55 -19.13
CA GLN A 544 -14.05 -22.72 -18.50
C GLN A 544 -15.00 -23.92 -18.47
N ALA A 545 -16.24 -23.72 -18.01
CA ALA A 545 -17.25 -24.80 -18.01
C ALA A 545 -17.47 -25.41 -19.40
N ASN A 546 -17.52 -24.58 -20.45
CA ASN A 546 -17.67 -25.05 -21.83
C ASN A 546 -16.45 -25.83 -22.39
N LYS A 547 -15.25 -25.60 -21.85
CA LYS A 547 -14.06 -26.39 -22.20
C LYS A 547 -14.14 -27.81 -21.63
N GLU A 548 -14.65 -27.95 -20.43
CA GLU A 548 -14.79 -29.23 -19.74
C GLU A 548 -15.84 -30.14 -20.41
N GLU A 549 -16.98 -29.58 -20.79
CA GLU A 549 -17.99 -30.35 -21.52
C GLU A 549 -17.45 -30.95 -22.83
N LYS A 550 -16.47 -30.30 -23.48
CA LYS A 550 -15.85 -30.79 -24.70
C LYS A 550 -14.85 -31.90 -24.43
N HIS A 551 -14.04 -31.82 -23.39
CA HIS A 551 -13.09 -32.88 -23.03
C HIS A 551 -13.80 -34.10 -22.50
N GLY A 552 -14.88 -33.96 -21.72
CA GLY A 552 -15.68 -35.07 -21.24
C GLY A 552 -16.45 -35.82 -22.35
N GLN A 553 -16.74 -35.15 -23.49
CA GLN A 553 -17.37 -35.78 -24.65
C GLN A 553 -16.37 -36.51 -25.55
N GLU A 554 -15.09 -36.10 -25.58
CA GLU A 554 -14.04 -36.77 -26.33
C GLU A 554 -13.55 -38.05 -25.61
N GLU A 555 -13.60 -38.13 -24.29
CA GLU A 555 -13.25 -39.33 -23.52
C GLU A 555 -14.35 -40.39 -23.49
N THR A 556 -15.59 -40.08 -23.85
CA THR A 556 -16.69 -41.06 -23.95
C THR A 556 -16.86 -41.66 -25.33
N HIS A 557 -16.02 -41.30 -26.30
CA HIS A 557 -16.03 -41.86 -27.68
C HIS A 557 -14.77 -42.64 -28.06
N ILE A 558 -14.00 -43.13 -27.07
CA ILE A 558 -12.91 -44.09 -27.29
C ILE A 558 -13.30 -45.47 -26.75
#